data_ffe3ccdba156b7543a85813f203afa20
#
_entry.id   ffe3ccdba156b7543a85813f203afa20
#
_cell.length_a   1.000
_cell.length_b   1.000
_cell.length_c   1.000
_cell.angle_alpha   90.00
_cell.angle_beta   90.00
_cell.angle_gamma   90.00
#
_symmetry.space_group_name_H-M   'P 1'
#
loop_
_entity.id
_entity.type
_entity.pdbx_description
1 polymer ?
#
loop_
_entity_poly.entity_id
_entity_poly.type
_entity_poly.pdbx_seq_one_letter_code
_entity_poly.pdbx_strand_id
1 'polypeptide(L)'
;MKRKSIDEFIKDTSNQALEQLEDYFETPDTILEYLQFQSQFYKYSSRNQLLIANQYSGAQAVASYKKWQELDCNVKKGEKAIKVLVPQERKTFIREKEDKKVNVPLKEATKEEREKIKNNEITVNNQIVFVKGNVFDIQQTNLPKEKYPEILSELRGEVPNYQEKMDNLKQIATSMGITTRTSRDSMEGAKGYYGENLLGDKVIQLNK
;
A
#
# COMPACT_ATOMS: atom_id res chain seq x y z
N MET A 1 12.67 2.03 27.70
CA MET A 1 11.33 2.16 27.09
C MET A 1 10.77 0.78 26.81
N LYS A 2 9.62 0.40 27.41
CA LYS A 2 8.93 -0.87 27.09
C LYS A 2 8.47 -0.82 25.62
N ARG A 3 8.73 -1.91 24.87
CA ARG A 3 8.21 -2.03 23.50
C ARG A 3 6.69 -2.15 23.58
N LYS A 4 5.93 -1.22 22.99
CA LYS A 4 4.48 -1.33 22.87
C LYS A 4 4.11 -2.66 22.21
N SER A 5 3.04 -3.30 22.69
CA SER A 5 2.49 -4.51 22.05
C SER A 5 2.04 -4.19 20.62
N ILE A 6 1.82 -5.23 19.80
CA ILE A 6 1.29 -5.04 18.46
C ILE A 6 -0.13 -4.47 18.52
N ASP A 7 -0.94 -4.92 19.47
CA ASP A 7 -2.32 -4.47 19.67
C ASP A 7 -2.38 -2.99 20.09
N GLU A 8 -1.50 -2.57 21.02
CA GLU A 8 -1.34 -1.15 21.39
C GLU A 8 -0.89 -0.32 20.18
N PHE A 9 0.06 -0.83 19.38
CA PHE A 9 0.52 -0.15 18.18
C PHE A 9 -0.61 0.01 17.16
N ILE A 10 -1.41 -1.04 16.93
CA ILE A 10 -2.55 -1.00 16.00
C ILE A 10 -3.60 -0.01 16.49
N LYS A 11 -3.92 -0.02 17.79
CA LYS A 11 -4.93 0.86 18.41
C LYS A 11 -4.50 2.32 18.32
N ASP A 12 -3.29 2.64 18.76
CA ASP A 12 -2.75 4.01 18.73
C ASP A 12 -2.72 4.54 17.29
N THR A 13 -2.27 3.71 16.35
CA THR A 13 -2.18 4.08 14.94
C THR A 13 -3.55 4.25 14.29
N SER A 14 -4.53 3.42 14.66
CA SER A 14 -5.90 3.57 14.14
C SER A 14 -6.55 4.85 14.64
N ASN A 15 -6.34 5.24 15.90
CA ASN A 15 -6.86 6.49 16.44
C ASN A 15 -6.21 7.70 15.76
N GLN A 16 -4.87 7.72 15.65
CA GLN A 16 -4.15 8.77 14.93
C GLN A 16 -4.55 8.87 13.46
N ALA A 17 -4.82 7.72 12.83
CA ALA A 17 -5.27 7.68 11.45
C ALA A 17 -6.68 8.25 11.27
N LEU A 18 -7.58 8.06 12.25
CA LEU A 18 -8.92 8.66 12.21
C LEU A 18 -8.87 10.17 12.39
N GLU A 19 -8.10 10.66 13.37
CA GLU A 19 -7.89 12.10 13.57
C GLU A 19 -7.35 12.77 12.30
N GLN A 20 -6.36 12.17 11.65
CA GLN A 20 -5.80 12.72 10.42
C GLN A 20 -6.73 12.61 9.21
N LEU A 21 -7.59 11.58 9.15
CA LEU A 21 -8.61 11.52 8.10
C LEU A 21 -9.56 12.71 8.20
N GLU A 22 -9.94 13.13 9.41
CA GLU A 22 -10.76 14.33 9.61
C GLU A 22 -10.07 15.57 9.04
N ASP A 23 -8.78 15.75 9.32
CA ASP A 23 -7.98 16.88 8.79
C ASP A 23 -7.91 16.86 7.24
N TYR A 24 -7.77 15.66 6.63
CA TYR A 24 -7.76 15.53 5.16
C TYR A 24 -9.10 15.84 4.50
N PHE A 25 -10.20 15.73 5.22
CA PHE A 25 -11.54 16.04 4.69
C PHE A 25 -12.03 17.44 4.99
N GLU A 26 -11.19 18.30 5.56
CA GLU A 26 -11.56 19.70 5.87
C GLU A 26 -11.72 20.57 4.63
N THR A 27 -10.90 20.40 3.62
CA THR A 27 -10.93 21.21 2.39
C THR A 27 -10.77 20.35 1.13
N PRO A 28 -11.26 20.81 -0.04
CA PRO A 28 -11.05 20.12 -1.32
C PRO A 28 -9.57 19.89 -1.65
N ASP A 29 -8.69 20.80 -1.28
CA ASP A 29 -7.26 20.71 -1.56
C ASP A 29 -6.61 19.58 -0.74
N THR A 30 -6.95 19.49 0.54
CA THR A 30 -6.44 18.42 1.42
C THR A 30 -6.98 17.05 1.01
N ILE A 31 -8.22 16.97 0.52
CA ILE A 31 -8.77 15.73 -0.06
C ILE A 31 -7.96 15.32 -1.30
N LEU A 32 -7.66 16.27 -2.18
CA LEU A 32 -6.89 15.99 -3.39
C LEU A 32 -5.48 15.51 -3.07
N GLU A 33 -4.81 16.16 -2.12
CA GLU A 33 -3.49 15.74 -1.62
C GLU A 33 -3.51 14.30 -1.08
N TYR A 34 -4.53 13.97 -0.27
CA TYR A 34 -4.72 12.62 0.26
C TYR A 34 -4.95 11.58 -0.86
N LEU A 35 -5.78 11.89 -1.85
CA LEU A 35 -6.04 11.01 -2.99
C LEU A 35 -4.79 10.82 -3.87
N GLN A 36 -3.99 11.87 -4.07
CA GLN A 36 -2.71 11.78 -4.77
C GLN A 36 -1.74 10.86 -4.02
N PHE A 37 -1.63 11.03 -2.71
CA PHE A 37 -0.83 10.15 -1.87
C PHE A 37 -1.31 8.70 -1.97
N GLN A 38 -2.61 8.44 -1.86
CA GLN A 38 -3.17 7.09 -2.00
C GLN A 38 -2.84 6.47 -3.36
N SER A 39 -2.88 7.25 -4.43
CA SER A 39 -2.58 6.75 -5.79
C SER A 39 -1.14 6.29 -5.94
N GLN A 40 -0.19 6.91 -5.25
CA GLN A 40 1.22 6.50 -5.24
C GLN A 40 1.40 5.19 -4.47
N PHE A 41 0.65 4.99 -3.39
CA PHE A 41 0.76 3.85 -2.49
C PHE A 41 -0.34 2.80 -2.67
N TYR A 42 -0.93 2.67 -3.85
CA TYR A 42 -2.05 1.76 -4.14
C TYR A 42 -1.78 0.28 -3.80
N LYS A 43 -0.51 -0.14 -3.74
CA LYS A 43 -0.12 -1.50 -3.33
C LYS A 43 -0.18 -1.73 -1.82
N TYR A 44 -0.30 -0.66 -1.04
CA TYR A 44 -0.44 -0.72 0.41
C TYR A 44 -1.90 -0.64 0.81
N SER A 45 -2.28 -1.36 1.87
CA SER A 45 -3.61 -1.18 2.46
C SER A 45 -3.78 0.25 2.97
N SER A 46 -5.01 0.77 2.99
CA SER A 46 -5.30 2.13 3.48
C SER A 46 -4.70 2.40 4.88
N ARG A 47 -4.71 1.38 5.76
CA ARG A 47 -4.07 1.48 7.08
C ARG A 47 -2.56 1.69 6.97
N ASN A 48 -1.88 0.96 6.09
CA ASN A 48 -0.44 1.15 5.88
C ASN A 48 -0.14 2.48 5.18
N GLN A 49 -1.00 2.94 4.28
CA GLN A 49 -0.85 4.27 3.67
C GLN A 49 -0.88 5.37 4.72
N LEU A 50 -1.84 5.33 5.65
CA LEU A 50 -1.91 6.27 6.77
C LEU A 50 -0.70 6.15 7.70
N LEU A 51 -0.24 4.92 7.99
CA LEU A 51 0.98 4.69 8.75
C LEU A 51 2.20 5.35 8.12
N ILE A 52 2.32 5.27 6.80
CA ILE A 52 3.43 5.87 6.05
C ILE A 52 3.31 7.39 6.10
N ALA A 53 2.15 7.94 5.76
CA ALA A 53 1.91 9.39 5.77
C ALA A 53 2.24 10.02 7.13
N ASN A 54 1.81 9.39 8.23
CA ASN A 54 2.03 9.88 9.59
C ASN A 54 3.48 9.87 10.03
N GLN A 55 4.25 8.86 9.61
CA GLN A 55 5.63 8.70 10.06
C GLN A 55 6.62 9.40 9.15
N TYR A 56 6.26 9.64 7.91
CA TYR A 56 7.13 10.26 6.92
C TYR A 56 6.29 11.05 5.91
N SER A 57 6.02 12.32 6.25
CA SER A 57 5.32 13.26 5.38
C SER A 57 6.11 13.45 4.07
N GLY A 58 5.42 13.41 2.93
CA GLY A 58 6.05 13.51 1.62
C GLY A 58 6.77 12.25 1.15
N ALA A 59 6.43 11.08 1.72
CA ALA A 59 6.90 9.80 1.19
C ALA A 59 6.56 9.66 -0.29
N GLN A 60 7.51 9.16 -1.09
CA GLN A 60 7.34 8.98 -2.53
C GLN A 60 7.30 7.51 -2.94
N ALA A 61 8.17 6.67 -2.38
CA ALA A 61 8.16 5.24 -2.59
C ALA A 61 8.81 4.54 -1.41
N VAL A 62 8.12 3.62 -0.79
CA VAL A 62 8.66 2.89 0.36
C VAL A 62 8.89 1.42 0.05
N ALA A 63 9.99 0.89 0.53
CA ALA A 63 10.31 -0.52 0.41
C ALA A 63 11.09 -1.01 1.64
N SER A 64 11.14 -2.35 1.81
CA SER A 64 11.96 -2.94 2.86
C SER A 64 13.45 -2.72 2.59
N TYR A 65 14.27 -2.77 3.65
CA TYR A 65 15.72 -2.65 3.52
C TYR A 65 16.28 -3.65 2.48
N LYS A 66 15.82 -4.90 2.53
CA LYS A 66 16.22 -5.94 1.58
C LYS A 66 15.84 -5.57 0.14
N LYS A 67 14.63 -5.01 -0.05
CA LYS A 67 14.18 -4.61 -1.39
C LYS A 67 15.02 -3.49 -1.96
N TRP A 68 15.42 -2.51 -1.15
CA TRP A 68 16.36 -1.47 -1.57
C TRP A 68 17.71 -2.04 -1.97
N GLN A 69 18.23 -3.02 -1.22
CA GLN A 69 19.48 -3.70 -1.60
C GLN A 69 19.36 -4.46 -2.93
N GLU A 70 18.22 -5.11 -3.20
CA GLU A 70 17.96 -5.78 -4.49
C GLU A 70 17.91 -4.79 -5.67
N LEU A 71 17.67 -3.51 -5.40
CA LEU A 71 17.69 -2.41 -6.37
C LEU A 71 19.02 -1.65 -6.38
N ASP A 72 20.08 -2.22 -5.82
CA ASP A 72 21.41 -1.61 -5.66
C ASP A 72 21.37 -0.26 -4.90
N CYS A 73 20.37 -0.08 -4.06
CA CYS A 73 20.19 1.10 -3.23
C CYS A 73 20.46 0.78 -1.76
N ASN A 74 21.19 1.66 -1.08
CA ASN A 74 21.47 1.53 0.34
C ASN A 74 20.73 2.60 1.13
N VAL A 75 20.08 2.20 2.21
CA VAL A 75 19.49 3.14 3.17
C VAL A 75 20.63 3.89 3.88
N LYS A 76 20.52 5.22 3.96
CA LYS A 76 21.50 6.08 4.60
C LYS A 76 21.64 5.74 6.09
N LYS A 77 22.84 5.86 6.61
CA LYS A 77 23.11 5.63 8.03
C LYS A 77 22.37 6.63 8.90
N GLY A 78 21.67 6.13 9.92
CA GLY A 78 20.92 6.97 10.87
C GLY A 78 19.46 7.19 10.51
N GLU A 79 18.99 6.74 9.34
CA GLU A 79 17.60 6.86 8.94
C GLU A 79 16.67 6.01 9.82
N LYS A 80 15.51 6.58 10.13
CA LYS A 80 14.49 5.91 10.95
C LYS A 80 13.54 5.14 10.05
N ALA A 81 13.37 3.84 10.35
CA ALA A 81 12.43 3.02 9.62
C ALA A 81 10.97 3.44 9.87
N ILE A 82 10.20 3.50 8.81
CA ILE A 82 8.74 3.64 8.83
C ILE A 82 8.16 2.28 9.21
N LYS A 83 7.27 2.25 10.19
CA LYS A 83 6.63 1.02 10.67
C LYS A 83 5.34 0.76 9.91
N VAL A 84 5.21 -0.44 9.36
CA VAL A 84 4.01 -0.90 8.65
C VAL A 84 3.54 -2.23 9.24
N LEU A 85 2.31 -2.60 8.93
CA LEU A 85 1.72 -3.89 9.28
C LEU A 85 1.93 -4.87 8.12
N VAL A 86 2.62 -5.97 8.40
CA VAL A 86 2.88 -7.02 7.41
C VAL A 86 2.10 -8.26 7.79
N PRO A 87 1.25 -8.81 6.91
CA PRO A 87 0.60 -10.09 7.15
C PRO A 87 1.65 -11.21 7.15
N GLN A 88 1.54 -12.08 8.13
CA GLN A 88 2.39 -13.27 8.26
C GLN A 88 1.52 -14.48 8.55
N GLU A 89 1.68 -15.53 7.78
CA GLU A 89 1.06 -16.81 8.09
C GLU A 89 1.74 -17.43 9.31
N ARG A 90 0.92 -17.84 10.27
CA ARG A 90 1.36 -18.56 11.46
C ARG A 90 0.57 -19.85 11.57
N LYS A 91 1.29 -20.95 11.64
CA LYS A 91 0.70 -22.25 11.94
C LYS A 91 0.44 -22.34 13.44
N THR A 92 -0.79 -22.65 13.81
CA THR A 92 -1.25 -22.77 15.19
C THR A 92 -2.02 -24.06 15.38
N PHE A 93 -2.13 -24.54 16.58
CA PHE A 93 -2.99 -25.66 16.98
C PHE A 93 -3.71 -25.32 18.27
N ILE A 94 -4.78 -26.04 18.57
CA ILE A 94 -5.55 -25.84 19.79
C ILE A 94 -4.97 -26.75 20.87
N ARG A 95 -4.56 -26.14 21.99
CA ARG A 95 -4.17 -26.84 23.23
C ARG A 95 -5.29 -26.67 24.24
N GLU A 96 -5.76 -27.78 24.83
CA GLU A 96 -6.68 -27.75 25.95
C GLU A 96 -5.88 -27.63 27.23
N LYS A 97 -6.16 -26.60 28.03
CA LYS A 97 -5.55 -26.36 29.33
C LYS A 97 -6.65 -25.90 30.30
N GLU A 98 -6.86 -26.65 31.38
CA GLU A 98 -7.82 -26.30 32.43
C GLU A 98 -9.21 -25.93 31.88
N ASP A 99 -9.78 -26.79 31.02
CA ASP A 99 -11.06 -26.62 30.33
C ASP A 99 -11.13 -25.39 29.35
N LYS A 100 -9.99 -24.77 29.05
CA LYS A 100 -9.89 -23.69 28.06
C LYS A 100 -9.14 -24.13 26.81
N LYS A 101 -9.72 -23.81 25.66
CA LYS A 101 -9.06 -23.99 24.35
C LYS A 101 -8.19 -22.77 24.06
N VAL A 102 -6.88 -22.97 23.97
CA VAL A 102 -5.91 -21.90 23.69
C VAL A 102 -5.25 -22.16 22.35
N ASN A 103 -5.21 -21.13 21.50
CA ASN A 103 -4.50 -21.19 20.23
C ASN A 103 -2.99 -21.02 20.48
N VAL A 104 -2.19 -22.02 20.17
CA VAL A 104 -0.74 -22.07 20.43
C VAL A 104 0.02 -22.12 19.11
N PRO A 105 1.06 -21.30 18.94
CA PRO A 105 1.93 -21.37 17.77
C PRO A 105 2.60 -22.76 17.64
N LEU A 106 2.65 -23.32 16.41
CA LEU A 106 3.24 -24.64 16.17
C LEU A 106 4.69 -24.74 16.66
N LYS A 107 5.44 -23.62 16.62
CA LYS A 107 6.82 -23.58 17.15
C LYS A 107 6.93 -23.88 18.65
N GLU A 108 5.86 -23.64 19.40
CA GLU A 108 5.76 -23.85 20.86
C GLU A 108 5.17 -25.21 21.22
N ALA A 109 4.96 -26.09 20.22
CA ALA A 109 4.49 -27.45 20.43
C ALA A 109 5.54 -28.31 21.16
N THR A 110 5.12 -29.05 22.17
CA THR A 110 5.93 -30.04 22.86
C THR A 110 6.27 -31.22 21.94
N LYS A 111 7.18 -32.09 22.36
CA LYS A 111 7.53 -33.28 21.58
C LYS A 111 6.32 -34.19 21.36
N GLU A 112 5.54 -34.41 22.41
CA GLU A 112 4.32 -35.23 22.37
C GLU A 112 3.25 -34.64 21.44
N GLU A 113 3.05 -33.31 21.50
CA GLU A 113 2.11 -32.61 20.63
C GLU A 113 2.55 -32.70 19.17
N ARG A 114 3.85 -32.62 18.88
CA ARG A 114 4.39 -32.77 17.52
C ARG A 114 4.16 -34.18 16.96
N GLU A 115 4.26 -35.21 17.80
CA GLU A 115 3.92 -36.58 17.41
C GLU A 115 2.43 -36.73 17.11
N LYS A 116 1.56 -36.19 17.98
CA LYS A 116 0.11 -36.16 17.74
C LYS A 116 -0.29 -35.40 16.48
N ILE A 117 0.39 -34.28 16.21
CA ILE A 117 0.18 -33.52 14.96
C ILE A 117 0.62 -34.36 13.74
N LYS A 118 1.75 -35.06 13.82
CA LYS A 118 2.25 -35.93 12.76
C LYS A 118 1.32 -37.11 12.48
N ASN A 119 0.68 -37.62 13.53
CA ASN A 119 -0.31 -38.70 13.44
C ASN A 119 -1.72 -38.22 13.05
N ASN A 120 -1.91 -36.92 12.74
CA ASN A 120 -3.20 -36.27 12.45
C ASN A 120 -4.22 -36.31 13.62
N GLU A 121 -3.77 -36.49 14.85
CA GLU A 121 -4.60 -36.45 16.05
C GLU A 121 -4.91 -34.99 16.48
N ILE A 122 -4.03 -34.05 16.15
CA ILE A 122 -4.19 -32.60 16.38
C ILE A 122 -4.16 -31.88 15.04
N THR A 123 -5.21 -31.10 14.77
CA THR A 123 -5.30 -30.30 13.55
C THR A 123 -4.49 -29.02 13.67
N VAL A 124 -3.69 -28.74 12.65
CA VAL A 124 -2.95 -27.47 12.53
C VAL A 124 -3.73 -26.51 11.65
N ASN A 125 -3.96 -25.31 12.15
CA ASN A 125 -4.65 -24.24 11.46
C ASN A 125 -3.65 -23.18 10.98
N ASN A 126 -3.87 -22.64 9.81
CA ASN A 126 -3.14 -21.46 9.33
C ASN A 126 -3.89 -20.21 9.79
N GLN A 127 -3.22 -19.34 10.49
CA GLN A 127 -3.75 -18.06 10.96
C GLN A 127 -2.91 -16.93 10.40
N ILE A 128 -3.57 -15.93 9.83
CA ILE A 128 -2.89 -14.69 9.45
C ILE A 128 -2.78 -13.80 10.67
N VAL A 129 -1.56 -13.44 11.02
CA VAL A 129 -1.26 -12.47 12.08
C VAL A 129 -0.53 -11.29 11.48
N PHE A 130 -0.75 -10.10 12.01
CA PHE A 130 -0.01 -8.92 11.58
C PHE A 130 1.21 -8.71 12.47
N VAL A 131 2.34 -8.46 11.85
CA VAL A 131 3.60 -8.13 12.52
C VAL A 131 4.11 -6.76 12.07
N LYS A 132 4.94 -6.13 12.91
CA LYS A 132 5.58 -4.86 12.54
C LYS A 132 6.66 -5.11 11.50
N GLY A 133 6.51 -4.52 10.32
CA GLY A 133 7.53 -4.43 9.30
C GLY A 133 8.26 -3.09 9.34
N ASN A 134 9.44 -3.06 8.74
CA ASN A 134 10.25 -1.85 8.57
C ASN A 134 10.37 -1.56 7.08
N VAL A 135 10.00 -0.36 6.68
CA VAL A 135 10.21 0.14 5.33
C VAL A 135 10.94 1.49 5.41
N PHE A 136 11.54 1.88 4.31
CA PHE A 136 12.26 3.14 4.16
C PHE A 136 11.81 3.79 2.86
N ASP A 137 11.66 5.10 2.87
CA ASP A 137 11.35 5.87 1.68
C ASP A 137 12.58 6.00 0.76
N ILE A 138 12.34 6.20 -0.52
CA ILE A 138 13.38 6.40 -1.54
C ILE A 138 14.32 7.55 -1.16
N GLN A 139 13.81 8.60 -0.54
CA GLN A 139 14.59 9.76 -0.08
C GLN A 139 15.56 9.41 1.07
N GLN A 140 15.28 8.33 1.80
CA GLN A 140 16.14 7.79 2.85
C GLN A 140 17.25 6.89 2.27
N THR A 141 17.34 6.74 0.95
CA THR A 141 18.37 5.95 0.28
C THR A 141 19.43 6.82 -0.37
N ASN A 142 20.53 6.20 -0.78
CA ASN A 142 21.59 6.85 -1.54
C ASN A 142 21.30 6.98 -3.04
N LEU A 143 20.08 6.65 -3.49
CA LEU A 143 19.69 6.76 -4.89
C LEU A 143 19.69 8.25 -5.30
N PRO A 144 20.36 8.62 -6.40
CA PRO A 144 20.27 9.97 -6.94
C PRO A 144 18.85 10.31 -7.40
N LYS A 145 18.42 11.56 -7.19
CA LYS A 145 17.06 11.98 -7.51
C LYS A 145 16.71 11.81 -9.00
N GLU A 146 17.70 11.92 -9.86
CA GLU A 146 17.57 11.74 -11.32
C GLU A 146 17.12 10.32 -11.69
N LYS A 147 17.38 9.34 -10.81
CA LYS A 147 16.96 7.95 -10.99
C LYS A 147 15.63 7.58 -10.31
N TYR A 148 15.04 8.49 -9.54
CA TYR A 148 13.75 8.25 -8.88
C TYR A 148 12.65 7.78 -9.84
N PRO A 149 12.51 8.35 -11.05
CA PRO A 149 11.48 7.93 -11.98
C PRO A 149 11.57 6.48 -12.44
N GLU A 150 12.76 5.89 -12.43
CA GLU A 150 12.95 4.47 -12.74
C GLU A 150 12.27 3.58 -11.69
N ILE A 151 12.30 4.03 -10.43
CA ILE A 151 11.68 3.33 -9.29
C ILE A 151 10.19 3.65 -9.15
N LEU A 152 9.82 4.92 -9.36
CA LEU A 152 8.44 5.41 -9.24
C LEU A 152 7.54 4.96 -10.39
N SER A 153 8.10 4.24 -11.37
CA SER A 153 7.36 3.78 -12.56
C SER A 153 6.68 4.93 -13.32
N GLU A 154 7.27 6.11 -13.30
CA GLU A 154 6.82 7.22 -14.12
C GLU A 154 7.08 6.90 -15.58
N LEU A 155 6.07 7.11 -16.42
CA LEU A 155 6.22 7.02 -17.86
C LEU A 155 7.13 8.16 -18.33
N ARG A 156 8.34 7.81 -18.79
CA ARG A 156 9.29 8.74 -19.40
C ARG A 156 9.53 8.38 -20.85
N GLY A 157 9.71 9.40 -21.67
CA GLY A 157 10.01 9.26 -23.07
C GLY A 157 8.77 9.31 -23.97
N GLU A 158 9.01 9.33 -25.25
CA GLU A 158 7.97 9.29 -26.26
C GLU A 158 7.47 7.86 -26.46
N VAL A 159 6.15 7.70 -26.46
CA VAL A 159 5.54 6.42 -26.82
C VAL A 159 5.57 6.29 -28.33
N PRO A 160 6.28 5.31 -28.90
CA PRO A 160 6.27 5.12 -30.35
C PRO A 160 4.84 4.99 -30.88
N ASN A 161 4.53 5.70 -31.97
CA ASN A 161 3.19 5.72 -32.55
C ASN A 161 2.09 6.14 -31.57
N TYR A 162 2.39 7.11 -30.68
CA TYR A 162 1.44 7.57 -29.66
C TYR A 162 0.09 7.96 -30.25
N GLN A 163 0.10 8.73 -31.32
CA GLN A 163 -1.14 9.22 -31.95
C GLN A 163 -2.01 8.05 -32.46
N GLU A 164 -1.41 7.11 -33.18
CA GLU A 164 -2.10 5.92 -33.67
C GLU A 164 -2.71 5.09 -32.50
N LYS A 165 -1.94 4.88 -31.43
CA LYS A 165 -2.42 4.17 -30.25
C LYS A 165 -3.58 4.91 -29.57
N MET A 166 -3.48 6.23 -29.46
CA MET A 166 -4.53 7.07 -28.88
C MET A 166 -5.81 7.04 -29.74
N ASP A 167 -5.68 7.07 -31.04
CA ASP A 167 -6.82 7.01 -31.95
C ASP A 167 -7.51 5.64 -31.91
N ASN A 168 -6.74 4.55 -31.80
CA ASN A 168 -7.26 3.21 -31.60
C ASN A 168 -8.02 3.10 -30.27
N LEU A 169 -7.47 3.62 -29.18
CA LEU A 169 -8.15 3.63 -27.88
C LEU A 169 -9.43 4.46 -27.89
N LYS A 170 -9.43 5.60 -28.57
CA LYS A 170 -10.65 6.42 -28.77
C LYS A 170 -11.72 5.68 -29.58
N GLN A 171 -11.32 4.94 -30.62
CA GLN A 171 -12.25 4.13 -31.40
C GLN A 171 -12.88 3.01 -30.55
N ILE A 172 -12.09 2.33 -29.72
CA ILE A 172 -12.58 1.33 -28.77
C ILE A 172 -13.58 1.97 -27.80
N ALA A 173 -13.25 3.11 -27.19
CA ALA A 173 -14.14 3.84 -26.29
C ALA A 173 -15.47 4.20 -27.00
N THR A 174 -15.38 4.72 -28.22
CA THR A 174 -16.58 5.07 -29.03
C THR A 174 -17.43 3.84 -29.33
N SER A 175 -16.84 2.70 -29.66
CA SER A 175 -17.58 1.44 -29.87
C SER A 175 -18.31 0.94 -28.63
N MET A 176 -17.84 1.34 -27.45
CA MET A 176 -18.45 1.06 -26.14
C MET A 176 -19.47 2.13 -25.72
N GLY A 177 -19.77 3.12 -26.57
CA GLY A 177 -20.67 4.22 -26.23
C GLY A 177 -20.06 5.25 -25.27
N ILE A 178 -18.71 5.32 -25.20
CA ILE A 178 -17.99 6.24 -24.32
C ILE A 178 -17.45 7.40 -25.15
N THR A 179 -17.79 8.63 -24.77
CA THR A 179 -17.23 9.85 -25.39
C THR A 179 -15.88 10.19 -24.79
N THR A 180 -14.85 10.41 -25.61
CA THR A 180 -13.54 10.87 -25.17
C THR A 180 -13.38 12.36 -25.40
N ARG A 181 -12.91 13.12 -24.42
CA ARG A 181 -12.62 14.56 -24.51
C ARG A 181 -11.23 14.84 -23.96
N THR A 182 -10.56 15.85 -24.52
CA THR A 182 -9.31 16.36 -23.95
C THR A 182 -9.63 17.67 -23.23
N SER A 183 -9.20 17.80 -21.98
CA SER A 183 -9.37 19.03 -21.23
C SER A 183 -8.56 20.16 -21.87
N ARG A 184 -9.12 21.35 -21.89
CA ARG A 184 -8.39 22.58 -22.28
C ARG A 184 -7.68 23.19 -21.07
N ASP A 185 -8.19 22.94 -19.88
CA ASP A 185 -7.65 23.42 -18.63
C ASP A 185 -6.82 22.33 -17.98
N SER A 186 -5.81 22.72 -17.21
CA SER A 186 -5.02 21.80 -16.41
C SER A 186 -5.94 21.11 -15.39
N MET A 187 -5.90 19.79 -15.34
CA MET A 187 -6.65 18.99 -14.36
C MET A 187 -5.79 18.73 -13.10
N GLU A 188 -4.96 19.68 -12.71
CA GLU A 188 -4.13 19.72 -11.51
C GLU A 188 -3.68 18.32 -11.02
N GLY A 189 -2.77 17.71 -11.81
CA GLY A 189 -2.15 16.43 -11.47
C GLY A 189 -2.95 15.18 -11.86
N ALA A 190 -4.24 15.27 -12.17
CA ALA A 190 -4.97 14.14 -12.74
C ALA A 190 -4.63 13.96 -14.22
N LYS A 191 -4.27 12.74 -14.64
CA LYS A 191 -3.98 12.42 -16.05
C LYS A 191 -5.26 12.21 -16.87
N GLY A 192 -6.37 11.96 -16.23
CA GLY A 192 -7.69 11.79 -16.79
C GLY A 192 -8.68 11.24 -15.78
N TYR A 193 -9.97 11.32 -16.10
CA TYR A 193 -11.02 10.67 -15.32
C TYR A 193 -12.06 10.00 -16.23
N TYR A 194 -12.78 9.04 -15.67
CA TYR A 194 -13.96 8.44 -16.26
C TYR A 194 -15.18 8.77 -15.39
N GLY A 195 -16.27 9.17 -16.00
CA GLY A 195 -17.51 9.48 -15.28
C GLY A 195 -18.70 9.59 -16.22
N GLU A 196 -19.85 9.96 -15.66
CA GLU A 196 -21.04 10.29 -16.41
C GLU A 196 -21.26 11.81 -16.38
N ASN A 197 -21.68 12.39 -17.53
CA ASN A 197 -22.07 13.79 -17.58
C ASN A 197 -23.50 13.98 -17.01
N LEU A 198 -23.94 15.23 -16.91
CA LEU A 198 -25.29 15.56 -16.41
C LEU A 198 -26.44 14.96 -17.23
N LEU A 199 -26.16 14.47 -18.43
CA LEU A 199 -27.14 13.82 -19.33
C LEU A 199 -27.08 12.29 -19.24
N GLY A 200 -26.20 11.74 -18.39
CA GLY A 200 -26.02 10.29 -18.22
C GLY A 200 -25.08 9.67 -19.27
N ASP A 201 -24.42 10.46 -20.12
CA ASP A 201 -23.45 9.92 -21.07
C ASP A 201 -22.13 9.59 -20.40
N LYS A 202 -21.57 8.43 -20.72
CA LYS A 202 -20.23 8.01 -20.26
C LYS A 202 -19.16 8.80 -20.95
N VAL A 203 -18.25 9.40 -20.18
CA VAL A 203 -17.19 10.28 -20.68
C VAL A 203 -15.85 9.89 -20.09
N ILE A 204 -14.83 9.80 -20.94
CA ILE A 204 -13.41 9.81 -20.53
C ILE A 204 -12.86 11.19 -20.87
N GLN A 205 -12.39 11.90 -19.84
CA GLN A 205 -11.70 13.17 -20.03
C GLN A 205 -10.20 12.96 -19.77
N LEU A 206 -9.38 13.35 -20.73
CA LEU A 206 -7.93 13.24 -20.67
C LEU A 206 -7.32 14.63 -20.40
N ASN A 207 -6.30 14.67 -19.54
CA ASN A 207 -5.49 15.87 -19.35
C ASN A 207 -4.58 16.06 -20.60
N LYS A 208 -4.31 17.31 -20.92
CA LYS A 208 -3.49 17.67 -22.08
C LYS A 208 -2.00 17.58 -21.75
#